data_5c9e15ab2b664f313680d23f53cd2544
#
_entry.id   5c9e15ab2b664f313680d23f53cd2544
#
_cell.length_a   1.000
_cell.length_b   1.000
_cell.length_c   1.000
_cell.angle_alpha   90.00
_cell.angle_beta   90.00
_cell.angle_gamma   90.00
#
_symmetry.space_group_name_H-M   'P 1'
#
loop_
_entity.id
_entity.type
_entity.pdbx_description
1 polymer ?
#
loop_
_entity_poly.entity_id
_entity_poly.type
_entity_poly.pdbx_seq_one_letter_code
_entity_poly.pdbx_strand_id
1 'polypeptide(L)'
;MDKRAVLPARRTVTAASRLALSTQNTIGVHIMELALDQKIRLNLGCGDKILEGYINVDIAHERSGKQPDIICDIRNLEHIESNYADEVLAVHVVEHFWRWEVVDILKEWVRVLKPGGKLILECPNLKSACEEFLKNPDMAAQPGPQGQRTMWVFYGDPRWTDPLMVHRWGYTPLSLAQVMHEAGLVDLKQEPAVFKLREPRDMRITGIRSV
;
A
#
# COMPACT_ATOMS: atom_id res chain seq x y z
N MET A 1 2.38 8.19 -29.28
CA MET A 1 2.51 6.73 -29.51
C MET A 1 2.08 6.05 -28.21
N ASP A 2 0.86 5.56 -28.21
CA ASP A 2 0.16 5.03 -27.03
C ASP A 2 0.66 3.60 -26.75
N LYS A 3 1.49 3.42 -25.73
CA LYS A 3 1.87 2.09 -25.22
C LYS A 3 0.96 1.74 -24.05
N ARG A 4 -0.22 1.20 -24.35
CA ARG A 4 -1.09 0.58 -23.35
C ARG A 4 -0.36 -0.61 -22.75
N ALA A 5 -0.09 -0.57 -21.45
CA ALA A 5 0.37 -1.72 -20.69
C ALA A 5 -0.78 -2.72 -20.60
N VAL A 6 -0.69 -3.80 -21.37
CA VAL A 6 -1.66 -4.90 -21.35
C VAL A 6 -1.27 -5.83 -20.22
N LEU A 7 -2.14 -6.00 -19.23
CA LEU A 7 -2.02 -7.05 -18.22
C LEU A 7 -1.98 -8.43 -18.90
N PRO A 8 -1.17 -9.40 -18.41
CA PRO A 8 -1.12 -10.72 -19.00
C PRO A 8 -2.49 -11.41 -18.93
N ALA A 9 -3.02 -11.74 -20.10
CA ALA A 9 -4.29 -12.46 -20.26
C ALA A 9 -4.23 -13.81 -19.52
N ARG A 10 -5.31 -14.16 -18.81
CA ARG A 10 -5.54 -15.50 -18.26
C ARG A 10 -5.35 -16.51 -19.38
N ARG A 11 -4.35 -17.39 -19.27
CA ARG A 11 -4.22 -18.57 -20.15
C ARG A 11 -5.41 -19.49 -19.90
N THR A 12 -6.38 -19.47 -20.81
CA THR A 12 -7.44 -20.46 -20.88
C THR A 12 -6.84 -21.81 -21.25
N VAL A 13 -6.88 -22.76 -20.34
CA VAL A 13 -6.52 -24.17 -20.59
C VAL A 13 -7.66 -24.81 -21.36
N THR A 14 -7.44 -25.12 -22.63
CA THR A 14 -8.42 -25.77 -23.49
C THR A 14 -8.66 -27.23 -23.09
N ALA A 15 -9.88 -27.71 -23.33
CA ALA A 15 -10.40 -29.03 -22.95
C ALA A 15 -9.64 -30.24 -23.53
N ALA A 16 -8.65 -30.04 -24.42
CA ALA A 16 -7.91 -31.11 -25.09
C ALA A 16 -6.85 -31.82 -24.25
N SER A 17 -6.52 -31.31 -23.03
CA SER A 17 -5.49 -31.90 -22.17
C SER A 17 -6.05 -32.92 -21.14
N ARG A 18 -7.29 -33.35 -21.26
CA ARG A 18 -7.95 -34.19 -20.24
C ARG A 18 -7.82 -35.69 -20.44
N LEU A 19 -7.12 -36.16 -21.45
CA LEU A 19 -7.09 -37.60 -21.74
C LEU A 19 -5.68 -38.14 -21.99
N ALA A 20 -4.84 -38.12 -21.02
CA ALA A 20 -3.71 -39.05 -20.82
C ALA A 20 -3.06 -38.77 -19.48
N LEU A 21 -2.93 -39.80 -18.67
CA LEU A 21 -2.13 -39.87 -17.42
C LEU A 21 -2.92 -40.14 -16.15
N SER A 22 -3.12 -41.40 -15.89
CA SER A 22 -3.78 -41.88 -14.66
C SER A 22 -2.85 -42.19 -13.49
N THR A 23 -1.56 -41.84 -13.52
CA THR A 23 -0.64 -42.03 -12.39
C THR A 23 0.41 -40.95 -12.17
N GLN A 24 0.46 -39.91 -13.01
CA GLN A 24 1.28 -38.70 -12.75
C GLN A 24 0.45 -37.51 -12.25
N ASN A 25 -0.85 -37.70 -12.01
CA ASN A 25 -1.80 -36.62 -11.82
C ASN A 25 -1.85 -36.04 -10.40
N THR A 26 -1.40 -36.77 -9.38
CA THR A 26 -1.54 -36.30 -7.98
C THR A 26 -0.55 -35.16 -7.65
N ILE A 27 0.68 -35.25 -8.16
CA ILE A 27 1.70 -34.21 -7.94
C ILE A 27 1.40 -32.97 -8.80
N GLY A 28 0.99 -33.18 -10.05
CA GLY A 28 0.62 -32.06 -10.96
C GLY A 28 -0.62 -31.30 -10.50
N VAL A 29 -1.63 -31.97 -9.96
CA VAL A 29 -2.83 -31.36 -9.38
C VAL A 29 -2.49 -30.59 -8.11
N HIS A 30 -1.64 -31.15 -7.24
CA HIS A 30 -1.19 -30.46 -6.02
C HIS A 30 -0.33 -29.22 -6.29
N ILE A 31 0.53 -29.26 -7.32
CA ILE A 31 1.31 -28.09 -7.77
C ILE A 31 0.38 -27.06 -8.42
N MET A 32 -0.65 -27.46 -9.17
CA MET A 32 -1.66 -26.53 -9.74
C MET A 32 -2.58 -25.95 -8.68
N GLU A 33 -2.98 -26.71 -7.67
CA GLU A 33 -3.75 -26.20 -6.51
C GLU A 33 -2.92 -25.21 -5.69
N LEU A 34 -1.63 -25.48 -5.45
CA LEU A 34 -0.71 -24.53 -4.80
C LEU A 34 -0.49 -23.26 -5.62
N ALA A 35 -0.54 -23.34 -6.96
CA ALA A 35 -0.45 -22.17 -7.84
C ALA A 35 -1.78 -21.38 -7.94
N LEU A 36 -2.93 -22.01 -7.65
CA LEU A 36 -4.24 -21.38 -7.66
C LEU A 36 -4.57 -20.66 -6.34
N ASP A 37 -3.82 -20.90 -5.27
CA ASP A 37 -4.02 -20.30 -3.95
C ASP A 37 -3.04 -19.16 -3.64
N GLN A 38 -2.30 -18.66 -4.62
CA GLN A 38 -1.46 -17.47 -4.42
C GLN A 38 -2.35 -16.23 -4.31
N LYS A 39 -2.38 -15.65 -3.10
CA LYS A 39 -3.04 -14.37 -2.85
C LYS A 39 -2.43 -13.27 -3.71
N ILE A 40 -3.28 -12.52 -4.37
CA ILE A 40 -2.87 -11.33 -5.13
C ILE A 40 -2.73 -10.16 -4.15
N ARG A 41 -1.54 -9.59 -4.06
CA ARG A 41 -1.23 -8.48 -3.16
C ARG A 41 -0.68 -7.31 -3.93
N LEU A 42 -1.17 -6.12 -3.64
CA LEU A 42 -0.70 -4.85 -4.23
C LEU A 42 0.07 -4.06 -3.18
N ASN A 43 1.25 -3.54 -3.54
CA ASN A 43 2.02 -2.57 -2.75
C ASN A 43 1.92 -1.21 -3.46
N LEU A 44 1.04 -0.34 -2.98
CA LEU A 44 0.72 0.95 -3.59
C LEU A 44 1.64 2.05 -3.08
N GLY A 45 2.21 2.85 -3.99
CA GLY A 45 3.19 3.87 -3.67
C GLY A 45 4.49 3.24 -3.14
N CYS A 46 4.97 2.19 -3.82
CA CYS A 46 6.09 1.38 -3.34
C CYS A 46 7.40 2.16 -3.23
N GLY A 47 7.59 3.23 -3.99
CA GLY A 47 8.83 3.98 -4.03
C GLY A 47 10.03 3.08 -4.32
N ASP A 48 11.02 3.09 -3.40
CA ASP A 48 12.19 2.20 -3.44
C ASP A 48 11.98 0.87 -2.68
N LYS A 49 10.78 0.61 -2.15
CA LYS A 49 10.43 -0.56 -1.34
C LYS A 49 9.68 -1.60 -2.19
N ILE A 50 10.42 -2.24 -3.08
CA ILE A 50 9.91 -3.37 -3.85
C ILE A 50 9.78 -4.56 -2.91
N LEU A 51 8.56 -5.08 -2.77
CA LEU A 51 8.24 -6.22 -1.92
C LEU A 51 8.06 -7.48 -2.75
N GLU A 52 8.77 -8.54 -2.40
CA GLU A 52 8.59 -9.86 -2.99
C GLU A 52 7.20 -10.41 -2.65
N GLY A 53 6.53 -11.02 -3.61
CA GLY A 53 5.17 -11.55 -3.45
C GLY A 53 4.05 -10.48 -3.53
N TYR A 54 4.42 -9.23 -3.85
CA TYR A 54 3.49 -8.14 -4.15
C TYR A 54 3.65 -7.68 -5.59
N ILE A 55 2.59 -7.20 -6.18
CA ILE A 55 2.64 -6.35 -7.38
C ILE A 55 2.89 -4.93 -6.88
N ASN A 56 4.07 -4.40 -7.20
CA ASN A 56 4.54 -3.10 -6.74
C ASN A 56 4.09 -2.01 -7.72
N VAL A 57 3.41 -1.00 -7.21
CA VAL A 57 2.78 0.06 -8.01
C VAL A 57 3.28 1.42 -7.55
N ASP A 58 3.77 2.26 -8.46
CA ASP A 58 4.16 3.64 -8.18
C ASP A 58 3.97 4.52 -9.42
N ILE A 59 3.87 5.84 -9.22
CA ILE A 59 3.85 6.82 -10.31
C ILE A 59 5.26 7.07 -10.87
N ALA A 60 6.29 6.89 -10.04
CA ALA A 60 7.68 7.05 -10.45
C ALA A 60 8.16 5.84 -11.25
N HIS A 61 8.80 6.09 -12.40
CA HIS A 61 9.39 5.02 -13.23
C HIS A 61 10.53 4.29 -12.53
N GLU A 62 11.28 5.01 -11.71
CA GLU A 62 12.42 4.47 -10.97
C GLU A 62 12.66 5.30 -9.72
N ARG A 63 13.02 4.64 -8.64
CA ARG A 63 13.49 5.28 -7.41
C ARG A 63 14.63 4.47 -6.79
N SER A 64 15.77 5.12 -6.60
CA SER A 64 16.98 4.48 -6.03
C SER A 64 17.43 3.22 -6.79
N GLY A 65 17.34 3.22 -8.13
CA GLY A 65 17.70 2.08 -8.98
C GLY A 65 16.67 0.94 -8.99
N LYS A 66 15.47 1.15 -8.42
CA LYS A 66 14.39 0.16 -8.38
C LYS A 66 13.20 0.63 -9.18
N GLN A 67 12.56 -0.30 -9.86
CA GLN A 67 11.39 -0.02 -10.70
C GLN A 67 10.16 -0.76 -10.15
N PRO A 68 8.98 -0.13 -10.17
CA PRO A 68 7.73 -0.80 -9.85
C PRO A 68 7.34 -1.78 -10.98
N ASP A 69 6.49 -2.75 -10.65
CA ASP A 69 5.92 -3.67 -11.64
C ASP A 69 4.88 -2.95 -12.52
N ILE A 70 4.15 -1.99 -11.96
CA ILE A 70 3.16 -1.16 -12.65
C ILE A 70 3.45 0.31 -12.36
N ILE A 71 3.54 1.10 -13.45
CA ILE A 71 3.70 2.55 -13.36
C ILE A 71 2.33 3.19 -13.58
N CYS A 72 1.71 3.69 -12.50
CA CYS A 72 0.46 4.44 -12.58
C CYS A 72 0.26 5.34 -11.36
N ASP A 73 -0.65 6.31 -11.51
CA ASP A 73 -1.11 7.12 -10.40
C ASP A 73 -2.07 6.29 -9.53
N ILE A 74 -1.68 6.04 -8.28
CA ILE A 74 -2.46 5.22 -7.34
C ILE A 74 -3.77 5.88 -6.89
N ARG A 75 -4.00 7.15 -7.22
CA ARG A 75 -5.29 7.83 -7.03
C ARG A 75 -6.38 7.32 -7.98
N ASN A 76 -5.95 6.71 -9.10
CA ASN A 76 -6.84 6.14 -10.10
C ASN A 76 -6.23 4.83 -10.62
N LEU A 77 -6.74 3.70 -10.16
CA LEU A 77 -6.31 2.36 -10.54
C LEU A 77 -7.15 1.78 -11.69
N GLU A 78 -7.56 2.60 -12.68
CA GLU A 78 -8.46 2.20 -13.77
C GLU A 78 -7.99 0.96 -14.56
N HIS A 79 -6.68 0.70 -14.56
CA HIS A 79 -6.09 -0.48 -15.22
C HIS A 79 -6.16 -1.75 -14.37
N ILE A 80 -6.58 -1.64 -13.10
CA ILE A 80 -6.76 -2.78 -12.21
C ILE A 80 -8.25 -3.04 -12.05
N GLU A 81 -8.68 -4.26 -12.35
CA GLU A 81 -10.08 -4.65 -12.27
C GLU A 81 -10.62 -4.56 -10.84
N SER A 82 -11.93 -4.34 -10.70
CA SER A 82 -12.61 -4.46 -9.40
C SER A 82 -12.52 -5.90 -8.90
N ASN A 83 -12.43 -6.07 -7.58
CA ASN A 83 -12.36 -7.40 -6.94
C ASN A 83 -11.15 -8.24 -7.39
N TYR A 84 -10.03 -7.59 -7.64
CA TYR A 84 -8.81 -8.22 -8.13
C TYR A 84 -7.91 -8.73 -7.02
N ALA A 85 -7.63 -7.89 -6.01
CA ALA A 85 -6.63 -8.14 -4.98
C ALA A 85 -7.21 -8.74 -3.71
N ASP A 86 -6.46 -9.64 -3.08
CA ASP A 86 -6.76 -10.18 -1.75
C ASP A 86 -6.25 -9.23 -0.65
N GLU A 87 -5.21 -8.45 -0.97
CA GLU A 87 -4.60 -7.50 -0.03
C GLU A 87 -4.07 -6.27 -0.78
N VAL A 88 -4.27 -5.11 -0.18
CA VAL A 88 -3.66 -3.83 -0.59
C VAL A 88 -2.86 -3.31 0.60
N LEU A 89 -1.60 -2.98 0.36
CA LEU A 89 -0.68 -2.38 1.31
C LEU A 89 -0.26 -1.00 0.80
N ALA A 90 -0.24 -0.01 1.67
CA ALA A 90 0.38 1.29 1.40
C ALA A 90 1.17 1.76 2.64
N VAL A 91 2.49 2.00 2.44
CA VAL A 91 3.42 2.33 3.52
C VAL A 91 4.01 3.71 3.30
N HIS A 92 3.69 4.66 4.16
CA HIS A 92 4.06 6.06 4.02
C HIS A 92 3.60 6.65 2.68
N VAL A 93 2.29 6.59 2.45
CA VAL A 93 1.62 7.04 1.24
C VAL A 93 0.43 7.95 1.56
N VAL A 94 -0.44 7.54 2.48
CA VAL A 94 -1.72 8.21 2.74
C VAL A 94 -1.54 9.65 3.24
N GLU A 95 -0.44 9.96 3.91
CA GLU A 95 -0.07 11.29 4.38
C GLU A 95 0.28 12.28 3.24
N HIS A 96 0.54 11.77 2.04
CA HIS A 96 0.83 12.59 0.86
C HIS A 96 -0.42 13.05 0.11
N PHE A 97 -1.61 12.64 0.55
CA PHE A 97 -2.89 13.08 -0.01
C PHE A 97 -3.54 14.16 0.85
N TRP A 98 -4.32 15.04 0.21
CA TRP A 98 -5.11 16.01 0.94
C TRP A 98 -6.29 15.35 1.64
N ARG A 99 -6.71 15.90 2.81
CA ARG A 99 -7.82 15.35 3.59
C ARG A 99 -9.13 15.26 2.80
N TRP A 100 -9.36 16.17 1.87
CA TRP A 100 -10.58 16.20 1.08
C TRP A 100 -10.60 15.20 -0.08
N GLU A 101 -9.48 14.62 -0.49
CA GLU A 101 -9.40 13.64 -1.58
C GLU A 101 -9.19 12.20 -1.07
N VAL A 102 -8.68 12.02 0.15
CA VAL A 102 -8.23 10.72 0.65
C VAL A 102 -9.34 9.66 0.69
N VAL A 103 -10.57 10.05 1.03
CA VAL A 103 -11.68 9.09 1.12
C VAL A 103 -12.00 8.50 -0.26
N ASP A 104 -11.98 9.31 -1.31
CA ASP A 104 -12.25 8.83 -2.67
C ASP A 104 -11.09 7.99 -3.21
N ILE A 105 -9.85 8.32 -2.87
CA ILE A 105 -8.68 7.49 -3.16
C ILE A 105 -8.80 6.13 -2.45
N LEU A 106 -9.15 6.12 -1.17
CA LEU A 106 -9.34 4.86 -0.43
C LEU A 106 -10.51 4.03 -0.98
N LYS A 107 -11.59 4.65 -1.45
CA LYS A 107 -12.69 3.94 -2.16
C LYS A 107 -12.18 3.24 -3.42
N GLU A 108 -11.27 3.87 -4.16
CA GLU A 108 -10.64 3.25 -5.33
C GLU A 108 -9.78 2.05 -4.94
N TRP A 109 -9.03 2.13 -3.83
CA TRP A 109 -8.27 1.00 -3.29
C TRP A 109 -9.19 -0.12 -2.77
N VAL A 110 -10.33 0.25 -2.17
CA VAL A 110 -11.37 -0.71 -1.77
C VAL A 110 -12.02 -1.37 -2.99
N ARG A 111 -12.24 -0.63 -4.09
CA ARG A 111 -12.79 -1.18 -5.34
C ARG A 111 -11.96 -2.34 -5.87
N VAL A 112 -10.64 -2.21 -5.86
CA VAL A 112 -9.74 -3.26 -6.38
C VAL A 112 -9.58 -4.45 -5.42
N LEU A 113 -9.87 -4.30 -4.12
CA LEU A 113 -9.91 -5.41 -3.19
C LEU A 113 -11.08 -6.36 -3.52
N LYS A 114 -10.90 -7.66 -3.32
CA LYS A 114 -12.01 -8.61 -3.27
C LYS A 114 -12.90 -8.35 -2.06
N PRO A 115 -14.20 -8.74 -2.08
CA PRO A 115 -14.98 -8.83 -0.85
C PRO A 115 -14.24 -9.69 0.19
N GLY A 116 -14.12 -9.20 1.42
CA GLY A 116 -13.28 -9.82 2.46
C GLY A 116 -11.78 -9.57 2.31
N GLY A 117 -11.33 -8.85 1.29
CA GLY A 117 -9.94 -8.46 1.10
C GLY A 117 -9.48 -7.41 2.13
N LYS A 118 -8.19 -7.36 2.40
CA LYS A 118 -7.58 -6.57 3.48
C LYS A 118 -6.87 -5.33 2.94
N LEU A 119 -7.18 -4.15 3.49
CA LEU A 119 -6.38 -2.94 3.33
C LEU A 119 -5.47 -2.76 4.55
N ILE A 120 -4.19 -2.46 4.30
CA ILE A 120 -3.18 -2.20 5.32
C ILE A 120 -2.56 -0.83 5.03
N LEU A 121 -2.67 0.07 6.00
CA LEU A 121 -2.05 1.39 5.95
C LEU A 121 -1.02 1.52 7.07
N GLU A 122 0.23 1.85 6.71
CA GLU A 122 1.25 2.30 7.66
C GLU A 122 1.64 3.73 7.33
N CYS A 123 1.60 4.61 8.33
CA CYS A 123 1.96 6.01 8.15
C CYS A 123 2.45 6.61 9.48
N PRO A 124 3.02 7.83 9.46
CA PRO A 124 3.40 8.51 10.69
C PRO A 124 2.20 8.75 11.61
N ASN A 125 2.42 8.52 12.90
CA ASN A 125 1.44 8.79 13.96
C ASN A 125 1.57 10.23 14.45
N LEU A 126 0.65 11.08 14.03
CA LEU A 126 0.64 12.51 14.40
C LEU A 126 0.62 12.72 15.93
N LYS A 127 -0.15 11.89 16.67
CA LYS A 127 -0.20 12.00 18.12
C LYS A 127 1.18 11.80 18.74
N SER A 128 1.86 10.72 18.39
CA SER A 128 3.21 10.42 18.89
C SER A 128 4.23 11.49 18.49
N ALA A 129 4.12 12.03 17.28
CA ALA A 129 4.99 13.11 16.82
C ALA A 129 4.81 14.40 17.65
N CYS A 130 3.56 14.76 17.95
CA CYS A 130 3.26 15.90 18.82
C CYS A 130 3.80 15.69 20.24
N GLU A 131 3.61 14.50 20.80
CA GLU A 131 4.13 14.16 22.12
C GLU A 131 5.66 14.24 22.20
N GLU A 132 6.34 13.74 21.17
CA GLU A 132 7.81 13.85 21.05
C GLU A 132 8.29 15.30 20.90
N PHE A 133 7.63 16.06 20.04
CA PHE A 133 7.94 17.47 19.83
C PHE A 133 7.80 18.27 21.13
N LEU A 134 6.72 18.06 21.88
CA LEU A 134 6.46 18.78 23.14
C LEU A 134 7.46 18.41 24.25
N LYS A 135 8.04 17.20 24.24
CA LYS A 135 9.08 16.79 25.20
C LYS A 135 10.39 17.55 24.97
N ASN A 136 10.71 17.86 23.73
CA ASN A 136 11.97 18.54 23.37
C ASN A 136 11.81 19.40 22.09
N PRO A 137 11.12 20.55 22.19
CA PRO A 137 10.82 21.38 21.03
C PRO A 137 12.09 21.98 20.38
N ASP A 138 13.15 22.18 21.15
CA ASP A 138 14.40 22.74 20.64
C ASP A 138 15.16 21.79 19.71
N MET A 139 14.85 20.51 19.70
CA MET A 139 15.39 19.57 18.71
C MET A 139 15.07 19.98 17.26
N ALA A 140 13.96 20.66 17.02
CA ALA A 140 13.61 21.14 15.69
C ALA A 140 14.60 22.19 15.13
N ALA A 141 15.29 22.89 16.02
CA ALA A 141 16.32 23.89 15.64
C ALA A 141 17.72 23.28 15.43
N GLN A 142 17.93 22.02 15.81
CA GLN A 142 19.23 21.37 15.66
C GLN A 142 19.53 21.05 14.19
N PRO A 143 20.77 21.33 13.73
CA PRO A 143 21.13 21.01 12.34
C PRO A 143 21.21 19.49 12.12
N GLY A 144 20.94 19.08 10.88
CA GLY A 144 21.09 17.71 10.41
C GLY A 144 19.91 16.78 10.69
N PRO A 145 20.03 15.52 10.25
CA PRO A 145 18.89 14.57 10.24
C PRO A 145 18.29 14.29 11.62
N GLN A 146 19.10 14.34 12.67
CA GLN A 146 18.63 13.98 14.03
C GLN A 146 17.66 15.03 14.57
N GLY A 147 17.99 16.32 14.45
CA GLY A 147 17.14 17.40 14.95
C GLY A 147 15.86 17.56 14.13
N GLN A 148 15.94 17.32 12.84
CA GLN A 148 14.81 17.55 11.94
C GLN A 148 13.83 16.36 11.86
N ARG A 149 14.19 15.17 12.36
CA ARG A 149 13.36 13.96 12.23
C ARG A 149 11.94 14.11 12.79
N THR A 150 11.76 14.87 13.86
CA THR A 150 10.43 15.15 14.41
C THR A 150 9.60 15.95 13.42
N MET A 151 10.23 16.92 12.73
CA MET A 151 9.57 17.74 11.73
C MET A 151 9.19 16.94 10.47
N TRP A 152 9.90 15.85 10.18
CA TRP A 152 9.58 14.99 9.02
C TRP A 152 8.19 14.34 9.11
N VAL A 153 7.69 14.12 10.31
CA VAL A 153 6.32 13.59 10.49
C VAL A 153 5.29 14.61 10.01
N PHE A 154 5.57 15.90 10.20
CA PHE A 154 4.65 16.98 9.83
C PHE A 154 4.76 17.35 8.34
N TYR A 155 5.98 17.39 7.80
CA TYR A 155 6.24 18.01 6.49
C TYR A 155 6.87 17.07 5.46
N GLY A 156 7.27 15.86 5.84
CA GLY A 156 8.07 14.96 5.00
C GLY A 156 9.57 15.15 5.20
N ASP A 157 10.35 14.25 4.61
CA ASP A 157 11.82 14.29 4.66
C ASP A 157 12.34 15.34 3.67
N PRO A 158 12.99 16.43 4.14
CA PRO A 158 13.44 17.54 3.27
C PRO A 158 14.54 17.16 2.29
N ARG A 159 15.11 15.96 2.38
CA ARG A 159 16.03 15.43 1.36
C ARG A 159 15.35 15.11 0.04
N TRP A 160 14.03 14.89 0.08
CA TRP A 160 13.24 14.70 -1.12
C TRP A 160 12.68 16.03 -1.61
N THR A 161 13.14 16.48 -2.77
CA THR A 161 12.72 17.74 -3.38
C THR A 161 11.48 17.60 -4.27
N ASP A 162 11.00 16.39 -4.46
CA ASP A 162 9.78 16.11 -5.21
C ASP A 162 8.55 16.60 -4.41
N PRO A 163 7.71 17.48 -4.97
CA PRO A 163 6.49 17.95 -4.31
C PRO A 163 5.51 16.85 -3.90
N LEU A 164 5.57 15.67 -4.50
CA LEU A 164 4.77 14.51 -4.11
C LEU A 164 5.19 13.93 -2.77
N MET A 165 6.40 14.24 -2.29
CA MET A 165 6.94 13.75 -1.02
C MET A 165 6.60 14.63 0.18
N VAL A 166 5.86 15.71 -0.02
CA VAL A 166 5.39 16.58 1.06
C VAL A 166 4.20 15.92 1.77
N HIS A 167 4.25 15.88 3.10
CA HIS A 167 3.09 15.45 3.89
C HIS A 167 2.01 16.53 3.86
N ARG A 168 0.87 16.20 3.30
CA ARG A 168 -0.27 17.11 3.14
C ARG A 168 -1.29 16.97 4.25
N TRP A 169 -1.25 15.84 4.96
CA TRP A 169 -2.11 15.58 6.11
C TRP A 169 -1.46 14.64 7.13
N GLY A 170 -1.77 14.84 8.42
CA GLY A 170 -1.32 13.98 9.50
C GLY A 170 -2.49 13.21 10.10
N TYR A 171 -2.25 11.94 10.43
CA TYR A 171 -3.25 11.04 11.00
C TYR A 171 -2.90 10.62 12.41
N THR A 172 -3.92 10.50 13.26
CA THR A 172 -3.90 9.70 14.48
C THR A 172 -4.50 8.32 14.17
N PRO A 173 -4.31 7.30 15.02
CA PRO A 173 -4.96 6.00 14.80
C PRO A 173 -6.47 6.11 14.59
N LEU A 174 -7.14 6.96 15.40
CA LEU A 174 -8.58 7.17 15.29
C LEU A 174 -8.96 7.84 13.98
N SER A 175 -8.30 8.94 13.61
CA SER A 175 -8.65 9.69 12.40
C SER A 175 -8.34 8.90 11.12
N LEU A 176 -7.31 8.03 11.11
CA LEU A 176 -7.04 7.14 10.00
C LEU A 176 -8.13 6.05 9.90
N ALA A 177 -8.51 5.44 11.03
CA ALA A 177 -9.61 4.48 11.07
C ALA A 177 -10.94 5.09 10.57
N GLN A 178 -11.22 6.36 10.90
CA GLN A 178 -12.42 7.05 10.42
C GLN A 178 -12.46 7.17 8.90
N VAL A 179 -11.38 7.63 8.26
CA VAL A 179 -11.36 7.75 6.79
C VAL A 179 -11.40 6.39 6.10
N MET A 180 -10.82 5.34 6.71
CA MET A 180 -10.93 3.98 6.22
C MET A 180 -12.38 3.46 6.30
N HIS A 181 -13.08 3.76 7.40
CA HIS A 181 -14.50 3.43 7.56
C HIS A 181 -15.38 4.17 6.54
N GLU A 182 -15.15 5.48 6.36
CA GLU A 182 -15.84 6.31 5.35
C GLU A 182 -15.64 5.77 3.92
N ALA A 183 -14.51 5.11 3.67
CA ALA A 183 -14.23 4.43 2.39
C ALA A 183 -14.88 3.04 2.24
N GLY A 184 -15.57 2.53 3.26
CA GLY A 184 -16.31 1.26 3.21
C GLY A 184 -15.57 0.06 3.83
N LEU A 185 -14.54 0.31 4.62
CA LEU A 185 -13.84 -0.74 5.36
C LEU A 185 -14.49 -1.00 6.72
N VAL A 186 -14.49 -2.24 7.14
CA VAL A 186 -14.99 -2.73 8.43
C VAL A 186 -13.85 -3.45 9.19
N ASP A 187 -14.12 -3.91 10.41
CA ASP A 187 -13.17 -4.65 11.25
C ASP A 187 -11.80 -3.94 11.39
N LEU A 188 -11.87 -2.64 11.59
CA LEU A 188 -10.69 -1.78 11.71
C LEU A 188 -9.90 -2.12 12.97
N LYS A 189 -8.59 -2.35 12.82
CA LYS A 189 -7.68 -2.70 13.91
C LYS A 189 -6.40 -1.90 13.83
N GLN A 190 -5.94 -1.42 14.98
CA GLN A 190 -4.58 -0.92 15.11
C GLN A 190 -3.66 -2.11 15.41
N GLU A 191 -2.58 -2.21 14.65
CA GLU A 191 -1.54 -3.21 14.81
C GLU A 191 -0.17 -2.52 14.96
N PRO A 192 0.88 -3.17 15.46
CA PRO A 192 2.24 -2.66 15.38
C PRO A 192 2.68 -2.45 13.93
N ALA A 193 3.41 -1.37 13.65
CA ALA A 193 4.02 -1.15 12.34
C ALA A 193 5.02 -2.28 12.03
N VAL A 194 5.08 -2.70 10.76
CA VAL A 194 5.90 -3.83 10.33
C VAL A 194 6.96 -3.42 9.31
N PHE A 195 6.60 -2.57 8.34
CA PHE A 195 7.46 -2.27 7.20
C PHE A 195 8.40 -1.07 7.43
N LYS A 196 7.99 -0.13 8.29
CA LYS A 196 8.85 0.94 8.80
C LYS A 196 8.72 1.01 10.31
N LEU A 197 9.70 0.44 10.98
CA LEU A 197 9.77 0.43 12.44
C LEU A 197 10.43 1.72 12.93
N ARG A 198 9.65 2.77 13.10
CA ARG A 198 10.09 4.03 13.70
C ARG A 198 9.23 4.30 14.94
N GLU A 199 9.29 3.38 15.89
CA GLU A 199 8.59 3.54 17.16
C GLU A 199 9.08 4.79 17.92
N PRO A 200 8.18 5.57 18.51
CA PRO A 200 6.71 5.43 18.52
C PRO A 200 6.02 6.16 17.33
N ARG A 201 6.77 6.54 16.31
CA ARG A 201 6.34 7.47 15.25
C ARG A 201 5.43 6.88 14.19
N ASP A 202 5.57 5.59 13.90
CA ASP A 202 4.79 4.94 12.85
C ASP A 202 3.63 4.16 13.47
N MET A 203 2.52 4.11 12.78
CA MET A 203 1.34 3.34 13.16
C MET A 203 0.86 2.52 11.98
N ARG A 204 0.13 1.44 12.28
CA ARG A 204 -0.51 0.57 11.30
C ARG A 204 -1.98 0.41 11.63
N ILE A 205 -2.85 0.67 10.67
CA ILE A 205 -4.28 0.37 10.73
C ILE A 205 -4.62 -0.60 9.61
N THR A 206 -5.37 -1.62 9.94
CA THR A 206 -5.88 -2.60 8.98
C THR A 206 -7.40 -2.57 8.97
N GLY A 207 -8.00 -2.87 7.82
CA GLY A 207 -9.44 -2.97 7.66
C GLY A 207 -9.80 -3.98 6.59
N ILE A 208 -11.02 -4.49 6.65
CA ILE A 208 -11.53 -5.49 5.73
C ILE A 208 -12.59 -4.85 4.83
N ARG A 209 -12.53 -5.11 3.53
CA ARG A 209 -13.63 -4.76 2.64
C ARG A 209 -14.87 -5.57 3.00
N SER A 210 -16.00 -4.90 3.21
CA SER A 210 -17.29 -5.58 3.46
C SER A 210 -17.66 -6.52 2.29
N VAL A 211 -18.35 -7.61 2.62
CA VAL A 211 -18.85 -8.60 1.66
C VAL A 211 -20.03 -8.05 0.88
#